data_af26f4a8007070beff30b9150a37ad6f
#
_entry.id   af26f4a8007070beff30b9150a37ad6f
#
_cell.length_a   1.000
_cell.length_b   1.000
_cell.length_c   1.000
_cell.angle_alpha   90.00
_cell.angle_beta   90.00
_cell.angle_gamma   90.00
#
_symmetry.space_group_name_H-M   'P 1'
#
loop_
_entity.id
_entity.type
_entity.pdbx_description
1 polymer ?
#
loop_
_entity_poly.entity_id
_entity_poly.type
_entity_poly.pdbx_seq_one_letter_code
_entity_poly.pdbx_strand_id
1 'polypeptide(L)'
;MMNARWEYGEAVRLTRNVRNDGTYPGLDPGAPLVRRGSIGYVVDVGTFLQDQVIYSVNFLDEGKIVGCREEELIGAEEAWTPSRFEFRDKVKAARQLAVGGEVLVKDGAIGEVMKVIRDAPGGVAYHIHFDDLPGRVLQIPESILEGAGRNTAEDDEG
;
A
#
# COMPACT_ATOMS: atom_id res chain seq x y z
N MET A 1 15.35 -0.84 19.69
CA MET A 1 14.03 -1.19 20.23
C MET A 1 13.01 -1.18 19.10
N MET A 2 12.23 -2.23 19.02
CA MET A 2 11.20 -2.33 18.01
C MET A 2 10.01 -1.44 18.39
N ASN A 3 9.54 -0.65 17.45
CA ASN A 3 8.45 0.30 17.70
C ASN A 3 7.22 -0.12 16.92
N ALA A 4 6.66 -1.26 17.30
CA ALA A 4 5.53 -1.86 16.60
C ALA A 4 4.22 -1.18 16.97
N ARG A 5 3.40 -0.91 15.96
CA ARG A 5 2.09 -0.27 16.16
C ARG A 5 1.05 -1.24 16.73
N TRP A 6 1.15 -2.51 16.37
CA TRP A 6 0.20 -3.54 16.84
C TRP A 6 0.92 -4.64 17.57
N GLU A 7 0.20 -5.26 18.50
CA GLU A 7 0.70 -6.34 19.32
C GLU A 7 0.00 -7.66 18.97
N TYR A 8 0.54 -8.74 19.48
CA TYR A 8 -0.05 -10.06 19.32
C TYR A 8 -1.53 -10.04 19.70
N GLY A 9 -2.35 -10.63 18.85
CA GLY A 9 -3.78 -10.75 19.08
C GLY A 9 -4.63 -9.61 18.60
N GLU A 10 -4.00 -8.49 18.19
CA GLU A 10 -4.78 -7.36 17.69
C GLU A 10 -5.33 -7.64 16.30
N ALA A 11 -6.55 -7.16 16.06
CA ALA A 11 -7.20 -7.29 14.75
C ALA A 11 -6.75 -6.14 13.84
N VAL A 12 -6.36 -6.49 12.62
CA VAL A 12 -5.90 -5.52 11.63
C VAL A 12 -6.60 -5.79 10.31
N ARG A 13 -6.60 -4.77 9.45
CA ARG A 13 -7.18 -4.88 8.10
C ARG A 13 -6.10 -4.61 7.07
N LEU A 14 -6.06 -5.48 6.07
CA LEU A 14 -5.12 -5.35 4.96
C LEU A 14 -5.63 -4.28 4.00
N THR A 15 -4.76 -3.36 3.60
CA THR A 15 -5.15 -2.24 2.74
C THR A 15 -4.73 -2.42 1.29
N ARG A 16 -3.98 -3.47 0.99
CA ARG A 16 -3.62 -3.78 -0.40
C ARG A 16 -3.65 -5.29 -0.61
N ASN A 17 -3.78 -5.69 -1.86
CA ASN A 17 -3.73 -7.11 -2.21
C ASN A 17 -2.32 -7.65 -2.01
N VAL A 18 -2.21 -8.85 -1.45
CA VAL A 18 -0.93 -9.51 -1.23
C VAL A 18 -0.82 -10.73 -2.13
N ARG A 19 0.28 -10.81 -2.87
CA ARG A 19 0.61 -11.94 -3.72
C ARG A 19 1.82 -12.65 -3.19
N ASN A 20 1.94 -13.93 -3.58
CA ASN A 20 3.07 -14.74 -3.15
C ASN A 20 4.35 -14.24 -3.81
N ASP A 21 5.33 -13.89 -2.99
CA ASP A 21 6.66 -13.47 -3.48
C ASP A 21 7.62 -14.66 -3.66
N GLY A 22 7.10 -15.87 -3.52
CA GLY A 22 7.88 -17.08 -3.61
C GLY A 22 8.17 -17.73 -2.28
N THR A 23 7.85 -17.06 -1.19
CA THR A 23 8.14 -17.59 0.16
C THR A 23 6.99 -18.38 0.78
N TYR A 24 5.77 -18.24 0.25
CA TYR A 24 4.62 -18.96 0.78
C TYR A 24 4.60 -20.37 0.19
N PRO A 25 4.66 -21.41 1.03
CA PRO A 25 4.76 -22.78 0.53
C PRO A 25 3.46 -23.26 -0.12
N GLY A 26 3.60 -24.06 -1.16
CA GLY A 26 2.47 -24.72 -1.80
C GLY A 26 1.79 -23.93 -2.89
N LEU A 27 2.20 -22.68 -3.11
CA LEU A 27 1.63 -21.84 -4.17
C LEU A 27 2.74 -21.26 -5.03
N ASP A 28 2.40 -20.97 -6.28
CA ASP A 28 3.37 -20.39 -7.20
C ASP A 28 3.67 -18.93 -6.88
N PRO A 29 4.88 -18.46 -7.22
CA PRO A 29 5.14 -17.02 -7.13
C PRO A 29 4.12 -16.23 -7.94
N GLY A 30 3.65 -15.12 -7.37
CA GLY A 30 2.64 -14.29 -8.00
C GLY A 30 1.20 -14.71 -7.72
N ALA A 31 1.00 -15.88 -7.10
CA ALA A 31 -0.36 -16.33 -6.77
C ALA A 31 -1.01 -15.38 -5.75
N PRO A 32 -2.29 -15.05 -5.91
CA PRO A 32 -2.97 -14.22 -4.91
C PRO A 32 -3.05 -14.93 -3.57
N LEU A 33 -2.72 -14.23 -2.50
CA LEU A 33 -2.80 -14.77 -1.15
C LEU A 33 -3.98 -14.21 -0.39
N VAL A 34 -4.08 -12.89 -0.27
CA VAL A 34 -5.12 -12.23 0.52
C VAL A 34 -5.52 -10.94 -0.18
N ARG A 35 -6.81 -10.66 -0.23
CA ARG A 35 -7.33 -9.45 -0.83
C ARG A 35 -7.36 -8.30 0.15
N ARG A 36 -7.20 -7.08 -0.36
CA ARG A 36 -7.35 -5.88 0.46
C ARG A 36 -8.75 -5.84 1.07
N GLY A 37 -8.84 -5.31 2.27
CA GLY A 37 -10.08 -5.29 3.03
C GLY A 37 -10.24 -6.47 3.97
N SER A 38 -9.43 -7.51 3.82
CA SER A 38 -9.49 -8.68 4.68
C SER A 38 -9.02 -8.34 6.09
N ILE A 39 -9.68 -8.92 7.08
CA ILE A 39 -9.32 -8.74 8.48
C ILE A 39 -8.58 -9.98 8.96
N GLY A 40 -7.50 -9.75 9.69
CA GLY A 40 -6.72 -10.82 10.29
C GLY A 40 -6.26 -10.42 11.68
N TYR A 41 -5.54 -11.33 12.32
CA TYR A 41 -5.06 -11.12 13.68
C TYR A 41 -3.55 -11.29 13.72
N VAL A 42 -2.89 -10.38 14.42
CA VAL A 42 -1.44 -10.43 14.55
C VAL A 42 -1.06 -11.62 15.41
N VAL A 43 -0.24 -12.51 14.86
CA VAL A 43 0.23 -13.71 15.58
C VAL A 43 1.73 -13.67 15.84
N ASP A 44 2.45 -12.74 15.23
CA ASP A 44 3.87 -12.55 15.51
C ASP A 44 4.28 -11.17 15.01
N VAL A 45 5.28 -10.61 15.66
CA VAL A 45 5.87 -9.33 15.28
C VAL A 45 7.37 -9.50 15.24
N GLY A 46 7.97 -9.19 14.11
CA GLY A 46 9.40 -9.31 13.94
C GLY A 46 9.98 -8.11 13.22
N THR A 47 11.29 -8.14 13.03
CA THR A 47 11.96 -7.11 12.26
C THR A 47 12.65 -7.74 11.06
N PHE A 48 12.71 -7.00 9.97
CA PHE A 48 13.43 -7.39 8.78
C PHE A 48 14.43 -6.29 8.47
N LEU A 49 15.68 -6.68 8.25
CA LEU A 49 16.77 -5.74 7.97
C LEU A 49 16.90 -4.65 9.05
N GLN A 50 16.58 -5.00 10.29
CA GLN A 50 16.78 -4.19 11.50
C GLN A 50 15.83 -2.98 11.64
N ASP A 51 15.26 -2.49 10.56
CA ASP A 51 14.45 -1.27 10.61
C ASP A 51 13.02 -1.44 10.11
N GLN A 52 12.68 -2.60 9.56
CA GLN A 52 11.31 -2.85 9.09
C GLN A 52 10.59 -3.77 10.05
N VAL A 53 9.42 -3.34 10.50
CA VAL A 53 8.54 -4.18 11.32
C VAL A 53 7.67 -5.00 10.39
N ILE A 54 7.69 -6.31 10.59
CA ILE A 54 6.87 -7.26 9.82
C ILE A 54 5.93 -7.94 10.79
N TYR A 55 4.66 -7.93 10.45
CA TYR A 55 3.62 -8.61 11.22
C TYR A 55 3.24 -9.90 10.51
N SER A 56 3.27 -11.00 11.23
CA SER A 56 2.63 -12.23 10.73
C SER A 56 1.17 -12.13 11.10
N VAL A 57 0.31 -12.13 10.10
CA VAL A 57 -1.13 -11.91 10.29
C VAL A 57 -1.87 -13.15 9.83
N ASN A 58 -2.72 -13.66 10.72
CA ASN A 58 -3.54 -14.84 10.42
C ASN A 58 -4.88 -14.37 9.89
N PHE A 59 -5.10 -14.56 8.60
CA PHE A 59 -6.35 -14.24 7.93
C PHE A 59 -7.22 -15.49 7.96
N LEU A 60 -8.07 -15.58 8.97
CA LEU A 60 -8.84 -16.81 9.23
C LEU A 60 -9.74 -17.22 8.08
N ASP A 61 -10.40 -16.24 7.45
CA ASP A 61 -11.31 -16.54 6.34
C ASP A 61 -10.57 -17.13 5.14
N GLU A 62 -9.34 -16.73 4.91
CA GLU A 62 -8.51 -17.27 3.85
C GLU A 62 -7.72 -18.50 4.27
N GLY A 63 -7.64 -18.74 5.57
CA GLY A 63 -6.85 -19.85 6.10
C GLY A 63 -5.35 -19.67 5.89
N LYS A 64 -4.85 -18.45 5.91
CA LYS A 64 -3.44 -18.17 5.63
C LYS A 64 -2.83 -17.24 6.67
N ILE A 65 -1.57 -17.50 6.98
CA ILE A 65 -0.75 -16.58 7.78
C ILE A 65 0.26 -15.95 6.83
N VAL A 66 0.26 -14.64 6.75
CA VAL A 66 1.06 -13.90 5.76
C VAL A 66 1.82 -12.79 6.47
N GLY A 67 3.08 -12.59 6.08
CA GLY A 67 3.87 -11.48 6.57
C GLY A 67 3.44 -10.19 5.90
N CYS A 68 3.15 -9.17 6.72
CA CYS A 68 2.69 -7.88 6.24
C CYS A 68 3.54 -6.77 6.82
N ARG A 69 3.80 -5.75 6.02
CA ARG A 69 4.47 -4.55 6.51
C ARG A 69 3.46 -3.65 7.20
N GLU A 70 3.97 -2.81 8.08
CA GLU A 70 3.11 -1.89 8.81
C GLU A 70 2.29 -1.00 7.89
N GLU A 71 2.88 -0.57 6.77
CA GLU A 71 2.22 0.29 5.79
C GLU A 71 1.07 -0.39 5.07
N GLU A 72 1.00 -1.70 5.13
CA GLU A 72 -0.05 -2.47 4.46
C GLU A 72 -1.27 -2.72 5.35
N LEU A 73 -1.22 -2.26 6.59
CA LEU A 73 -2.24 -2.57 7.58
C LEU A 73 -2.81 -1.31 8.23
N ILE A 74 -4.08 -1.39 8.62
CA ILE A 74 -4.71 -0.45 9.54
C ILE A 74 -5.41 -1.26 10.62
N GLY A 75 -5.78 -0.62 11.72
CA GLY A 75 -6.56 -1.31 12.75
C GLY A 75 -7.91 -1.73 12.18
N ALA A 76 -8.40 -2.90 12.59
CA ALA A 76 -9.65 -3.43 12.05
C ALA A 76 -10.84 -2.53 12.35
N GLU A 77 -10.77 -1.72 13.40
CA GLU A 77 -11.84 -0.80 13.78
C GLU A 77 -11.70 0.58 13.16
N GLU A 78 -10.59 0.85 12.48
CA GLU A 78 -10.41 2.14 11.83
C GLU A 78 -11.30 2.23 10.60
N ALA A 79 -11.80 3.43 10.33
CA ALA A 79 -12.57 3.65 9.11
C ALA A 79 -11.71 3.35 7.90
N TRP A 80 -12.23 2.54 6.99
CA TRP A 80 -11.50 2.18 5.77
C TRP A 80 -12.28 2.68 4.57
N THR A 81 -11.66 3.63 3.86
CA THR A 81 -12.19 4.15 2.61
C THR A 81 -11.42 3.49 1.49
N PRO A 82 -12.06 2.69 0.63
CA PRO A 82 -11.35 2.10 -0.49
C PRO A 82 -10.74 3.18 -1.36
N SER A 83 -9.50 2.94 -1.77
CA SER A 83 -8.76 3.86 -2.63
C SER A 83 -8.49 3.17 -3.97
N ARG A 84 -8.27 3.98 -5.02
CA ARG A 84 -7.93 3.41 -6.32
C ARG A 84 -6.55 2.78 -6.31
N PHE A 85 -5.64 3.34 -5.52
CA PHE A 85 -4.25 2.90 -5.47
C PHE A 85 -3.87 2.61 -4.03
N GLU A 86 -2.87 1.76 -3.86
CA GLU A 86 -2.37 1.38 -2.56
C GLU A 86 -0.86 1.54 -2.50
N PHE A 87 -0.30 1.36 -1.32
CA PHE A 87 1.13 1.48 -1.10
C PHE A 87 1.91 0.68 -2.14
N ARG A 88 2.91 1.32 -2.75
CA ARG A 88 3.81 0.79 -3.76
C ARG A 88 3.22 0.62 -5.16
N ASP A 89 1.97 0.94 -5.35
CA ASP A 89 1.42 0.93 -6.71
C ASP A 89 2.11 1.99 -7.57
N LYS A 90 2.25 1.69 -8.86
CA LYS A 90 2.76 2.65 -9.81
C LYS A 90 1.61 3.46 -10.38
N VAL A 91 1.82 4.75 -10.46
CA VAL A 91 0.82 5.69 -10.96
C VAL A 91 1.47 6.65 -11.93
N LYS A 92 0.65 7.37 -12.69
CA LYS A 92 1.14 8.45 -13.53
C LYS A 92 0.29 9.70 -13.33
N ALA A 93 0.93 10.85 -13.49
CA ALA A 93 0.22 12.11 -13.39
C ALA A 93 -0.70 12.27 -14.60
N ALA A 94 -1.98 12.53 -14.35
CA ALA A 94 -2.96 12.73 -15.41
C ALA A 94 -2.87 14.12 -16.02
N ARG A 95 -2.07 15.00 -15.43
CA ARG A 95 -1.82 16.34 -15.93
C ARG A 95 -0.50 16.83 -15.34
N GLN A 96 0.04 17.90 -15.91
CA GLN A 96 1.24 18.50 -15.33
C GLN A 96 0.88 19.19 -14.00
N LEU A 97 1.84 19.20 -13.09
CA LEU A 97 1.69 19.78 -11.76
C LEU A 97 2.73 20.86 -11.58
N ALA A 98 2.29 22.05 -11.17
CA ALA A 98 3.17 23.18 -10.97
C ALA A 98 2.96 23.77 -9.59
N VAL A 99 4.05 24.26 -9.01
CA VAL A 99 4.02 24.95 -7.72
C VAL A 99 4.81 26.24 -7.88
N GLY A 100 4.16 27.37 -7.55
CA GLY A 100 4.82 28.68 -7.66
C GLY A 100 5.25 29.00 -9.08
N GLY A 101 4.52 28.53 -10.09
CA GLY A 101 4.84 28.78 -11.48
C GLY A 101 5.87 27.86 -12.08
N GLU A 102 6.44 26.99 -11.28
CA GLU A 102 7.43 26.00 -11.75
C GLU A 102 6.78 24.65 -11.93
N VAL A 103 6.97 24.02 -13.10
CA VAL A 103 6.47 22.68 -13.36
C VAL A 103 7.36 21.68 -12.66
N LEU A 104 6.81 20.99 -11.67
CA LEU A 104 7.51 19.96 -10.93
C LEU A 104 7.30 18.59 -11.54
N VAL A 105 6.11 18.32 -12.08
CA VAL A 105 5.74 17.02 -12.62
C VAL A 105 5.07 17.23 -13.96
N LYS A 106 5.53 16.53 -14.97
CA LYS A 106 4.94 16.60 -16.31
C LYS A 106 3.76 15.64 -16.42
N ASP A 107 2.84 15.94 -17.32
CA ASP A 107 1.76 15.04 -17.68
C ASP A 107 2.36 13.69 -18.10
N GLY A 108 1.85 12.62 -17.51
CA GLY A 108 2.32 11.27 -17.81
C GLY A 108 3.53 10.81 -16.99
N ALA A 109 4.06 11.66 -16.12
CA ALA A 109 5.21 11.27 -15.28
C ALA A 109 4.82 10.10 -14.37
N ILE A 110 5.74 9.16 -14.21
CA ILE A 110 5.53 7.95 -13.45
C ILE A 110 6.02 8.14 -12.02
N GLY A 111 5.26 7.63 -11.07
CA GLY A 111 5.65 7.65 -9.67
C GLY A 111 5.17 6.43 -8.93
N GLU A 112 5.53 6.36 -7.68
CA GLU A 112 5.17 5.26 -6.80
C GLU A 112 4.43 5.79 -5.58
N VAL A 113 3.35 5.11 -5.19
CA VAL A 113 2.59 5.48 -3.99
C VAL A 113 3.39 5.08 -2.76
N MET A 114 3.72 6.09 -1.96
CA MET A 114 4.47 5.88 -0.71
C MET A 114 3.55 5.85 0.50
N LYS A 115 2.38 6.48 0.40
CA LYS A 115 1.41 6.51 1.49
C LYS A 115 0.04 6.88 0.93
N VAL A 116 -1.00 6.30 1.50
CA VAL A 116 -2.38 6.63 1.15
C VAL A 116 -2.96 7.48 2.28
N ILE A 117 -3.50 8.64 1.92
CA ILE A 117 -4.11 9.58 2.87
C ILE A 117 -5.62 9.51 2.67
N ARG A 118 -6.31 8.79 3.55
CA ARG A 118 -7.74 8.54 3.37
C ARG A 118 -8.61 9.65 3.94
N ASP A 119 -8.06 10.45 4.82
CA ASP A 119 -8.79 11.52 5.52
C ASP A 119 -8.39 12.92 5.06
N ALA A 120 -7.78 13.02 3.87
CA ALA A 120 -7.39 14.32 3.36
C ALA A 120 -8.64 15.16 3.02
N PRO A 121 -8.56 16.47 3.20
CA PRO A 121 -9.66 17.35 2.75
C PRO A 121 -9.90 17.16 1.25
N GLY A 122 -11.15 16.98 0.88
CA GLY A 122 -11.51 16.79 -0.52
C GLY A 122 -11.44 15.36 -1.01
N GLY A 123 -11.07 14.39 -0.18
CA GLY A 123 -11.07 12.98 -0.54
C GLY A 123 -9.70 12.34 -0.44
N VAL A 124 -9.58 11.15 -1.00
CA VAL A 124 -8.35 10.37 -0.92
C VAL A 124 -7.22 11.09 -1.67
N ALA A 125 -6.07 11.14 -1.04
CA ALA A 125 -4.85 11.67 -1.64
C ALA A 125 -3.70 10.70 -1.38
N TYR A 126 -2.58 10.93 -2.04
CA TYR A 126 -1.43 10.02 -1.94
C TYR A 126 -0.14 10.80 -1.80
N HIS A 127 0.78 10.25 -1.05
CA HIS A 127 2.15 10.70 -1.12
C HIS A 127 2.82 9.94 -2.26
N ILE A 128 3.29 10.65 -3.26
CA ILE A 128 3.87 10.07 -4.47
C ILE A 128 5.32 10.47 -4.60
N HIS A 129 6.15 9.49 -4.89
CA HIS A 129 7.54 9.70 -5.26
C HIS A 129 7.65 9.52 -6.77
N PHE A 130 7.77 10.64 -7.50
CA PHE A 130 7.90 10.58 -8.95
C PHE A 130 9.34 10.29 -9.35
N ASP A 131 9.50 9.49 -10.40
CA ASP A 131 10.83 9.11 -10.89
C ASP A 131 11.68 10.31 -11.27
N ASP A 132 11.03 11.34 -11.83
CA ASP A 132 11.74 12.55 -12.29
C ASP A 132 12.02 13.53 -11.15
N LEU A 133 11.63 13.22 -9.95
CA LEU A 133 11.76 14.12 -8.81
C LEU A 133 12.35 13.38 -7.61
N PRO A 134 13.58 12.88 -7.75
CA PRO A 134 14.17 12.07 -6.68
C PRO A 134 14.37 12.90 -5.41
N GLY A 135 14.16 12.24 -4.28
CA GLY A 135 14.34 12.88 -2.97
C GLY A 135 13.17 13.73 -2.51
N ARG A 136 12.10 13.84 -3.30
CA ARG A 136 10.90 14.57 -2.90
C ARG A 136 9.67 13.72 -3.02
N VAL A 137 8.76 13.87 -2.06
CA VAL A 137 7.46 13.22 -2.07
C VAL A 137 6.40 14.32 -2.10
N LEU A 138 5.44 14.20 -3.01
CA LEU A 138 4.37 15.17 -3.16
C LEU A 138 3.04 14.56 -2.75
N GLN A 139 2.17 15.36 -2.14
CA GLN A 139 0.81 14.91 -1.83
C GLN A 139 -0.09 15.29 -3.00
N ILE A 140 -0.66 14.26 -3.64
CA ILE A 140 -1.42 14.41 -4.88
C ILE A 140 -2.82 13.85 -4.69
N PRO A 141 -3.87 14.62 -5.04
CA PRO A 141 -5.24 14.09 -4.98
C PRO A 141 -5.45 12.95 -5.96
N GLU A 142 -6.32 12.03 -5.58
CA GLU A 142 -6.61 10.86 -6.41
C GLU A 142 -7.06 11.22 -7.83
N SER A 143 -7.80 12.31 -7.96
CA SER A 143 -8.36 12.71 -9.25
C SER A 143 -7.31 13.10 -10.30
N ILE A 144 -6.08 13.37 -9.86
CA ILE A 144 -5.00 13.78 -10.77
C ILE A 144 -4.08 12.61 -11.12
N LEU A 145 -4.43 11.40 -10.71
CA LEU A 145 -3.61 10.22 -10.93
C LEU A 145 -4.33 9.19 -11.78
N GLU A 146 -3.55 8.44 -12.55
CA GLU A 146 -4.02 7.28 -13.31
C GLU A 146 -3.12 6.10 -13.01
N GLY A 147 -3.61 4.89 -13.25
CA GLY A 147 -2.78 3.70 -13.12
C GLY A 147 -1.66 3.71 -14.16
N ALA A 148 -0.47 3.31 -13.74
CA ALA A 148 0.70 3.28 -14.62
C ALA A 148 1.09 1.84 -14.89
N GLY A 149 0.50 1.27 -15.91
CA GLY A 149 0.75 -0.12 -16.22
C GLY A 149 0.05 -1.04 -15.24
N ARG A 150 0.69 -2.14 -14.91
CA ARG A 150 0.10 -3.13 -14.02
C ARG A 150 0.39 -2.78 -12.57
N ASN A 151 -0.64 -2.84 -11.75
CA ASN A 151 -0.46 -2.76 -10.31
C ASN A 151 -1.22 -3.90 -9.66
N THR A 152 -1.01 -4.08 -8.36
CA THR A 152 -1.56 -5.22 -7.64
C THR A 152 -3.08 -5.28 -7.70
N ALA A 153 -3.74 -4.14 -7.57
CA ALA A 153 -5.19 -4.10 -7.56
C ALA A 153 -5.77 -4.48 -8.92
N GLU A 154 -5.15 -4.03 -10.01
CA GLU A 154 -5.62 -4.36 -11.35
C GLU A 154 -5.44 -5.83 -11.67
N ASP A 155 -4.31 -6.40 -11.24
CA ASP A 155 -4.03 -7.80 -11.50
C ASP A 155 -5.07 -8.73 -10.87
N ASP A 156 -5.60 -8.36 -9.72
CA ASP A 156 -6.55 -9.20 -9.01
C ASP A 156 -7.95 -9.15 -9.58
N GLU A 157 -8.24 -8.22 -10.45
CA GLU A 157 -9.54 -8.12 -11.09
C GLU A 157 -9.63 -8.97 -12.36
N GLY A 158 -8.50 -9.41 -12.82
CA GLY A 158 -8.42 -10.18 -14.06
C GLY A 158 -9.01 -11.56 -14.01
#